data_a29653f6c28a29a61de9d5cb2af4909b
#
_entry.id   a29653f6c28a29a61de9d5cb2af4909b
#
_cell.length_a   1.000
_cell.length_b   1.000
_cell.length_c   1.000
_cell.angle_alpha   90.00
_cell.angle_beta   90.00
_cell.angle_gamma   90.00
#
_symmetry.space_group_name_H-M   'P 1'
#
loop_
_entity.id
_entity.type
_entity.pdbx_description
1 polymer ?
#
loop_
_entity_poly.entity_id
_entity_poly.type
_entity_poly.pdbx_seq_one_letter_code
_entity_poly.pdbx_strand_id
1 'polypeptide(L)'
;MRDRDPYSNVALGCPDPLIYTLKGFFVRILIVSDIHANLEALEASLQAAPAHDRVFNLGDIVGYGANPNEVTKRARGLGSVFVRGNHDKACTGIAKLDDFNPVAGLAALWTRQQLTPGNLEFLRELPQGPLAPLKNLQCVHGSPRDEDEYVLAPADAYSILGRAGVPLTFFGHTHIQGGYWIDDVKEDQGVIAPRYKSPQGSQEFQLSLRPSAKYLINPGSIGQPRDGDPRAAFALYDAARHTITFHRVPYDIEQAQDKILSAGLPERLATRLAEGH
;
A
#
# COMPACT_ATOMS: atom_id res chain seq x y z
N MET A 1 13.10 36.26 21.43
CA MET A 1 13.52 34.86 21.27
C MET A 1 12.51 34.26 20.32
N ARG A 2 12.92 33.94 19.11
CA ARG A 2 12.07 33.30 18.10
C ARG A 2 12.41 31.80 18.16
N ASP A 3 11.44 30.98 18.56
CA ASP A 3 11.55 29.55 18.56
C ASP A 3 11.80 29.07 17.12
N ARG A 4 12.93 28.40 16.90
CA ARG A 4 13.25 27.75 15.65
C ARG A 4 12.61 26.35 15.69
N ASP A 5 11.68 26.12 14.80
CA ASP A 5 11.12 24.82 14.51
C ASP A 5 12.25 23.85 14.06
N PRO A 6 12.48 22.72 14.77
CA PRO A 6 13.55 21.78 14.45
C PRO A 6 13.31 20.94 13.20
N TYR A 7 12.17 21.09 12.48
CA TYR A 7 11.81 20.28 11.31
C TYR A 7 11.85 21.02 9.97
N SER A 8 12.42 22.26 9.92
CA SER A 8 12.37 23.11 8.73
C SER A 8 13.37 22.82 7.61
N ASN A 9 14.09 21.67 7.62
CA ASN A 9 15.03 21.32 6.55
C ASN A 9 15.03 19.80 6.27
N VAL A 10 13.90 19.26 5.81
CA VAL A 10 13.93 18.01 5.04
C VAL A 10 13.63 18.40 3.59
N ALA A 11 14.66 18.76 2.87
CA ALA A 11 14.63 18.78 1.41
C ALA A 11 14.24 17.37 0.96
N LEU A 12 13.17 17.24 0.18
CA LEU A 12 12.85 16.05 -0.61
C LEU A 12 13.92 15.92 -1.70
N GLY A 13 15.15 15.57 -1.28
CA GLY A 13 16.26 15.26 -2.16
C GLY A 13 16.06 13.88 -2.77
N CYS A 14 16.51 13.71 -3.99
CA CYS A 14 16.78 12.42 -4.61
C CYS A 14 17.28 11.40 -3.59
N PRO A 15 16.85 10.13 -3.65
CA PRO A 15 17.30 9.12 -2.68
C PRO A 15 18.82 9.11 -2.63
N ASP A 16 19.34 9.27 -1.42
CA ASP A 16 20.78 9.30 -1.12
C ASP A 16 21.47 8.09 -1.78
N PRO A 17 22.48 8.27 -2.64
CA PRO A 17 23.22 7.17 -3.26
C PRO A 17 23.91 6.24 -2.25
N LEU A 18 23.98 6.60 -0.97
CA LEU A 18 24.45 5.72 0.12
C LEU A 18 23.54 4.51 0.38
N ILE A 19 22.32 4.47 -0.18
CA ILE A 19 21.41 3.32 -0.09
C ILE A 19 22.01 2.06 -0.79
N TYR A 20 22.95 2.25 -1.71
CA TYR A 20 23.52 1.16 -2.53
C TYR A 20 24.75 0.46 -1.93
N THR A 21 25.26 0.88 -0.77
CA THR A 21 26.55 0.38 -0.24
C THR A 21 26.51 -0.18 1.19
N LEU A 22 25.34 -0.50 1.74
CA LEU A 22 25.30 -1.22 3.01
C LEU A 22 25.62 -2.70 2.79
N LYS A 23 26.90 -3.03 2.87
CA LYS A 23 27.41 -4.40 2.99
C LYS A 23 26.67 -5.15 4.10
N GLY A 24 25.92 -6.19 3.76
CA GLY A 24 25.62 -7.28 4.67
C GLY A 24 24.50 -7.06 5.69
N PHE A 25 23.65 -6.05 5.57
CA PHE A 25 22.49 -5.89 6.46
C PHE A 25 21.28 -6.63 5.94
N PHE A 26 20.74 -7.49 6.77
CA PHE A 26 19.49 -8.22 6.59
C PHE A 26 18.33 -7.24 6.66
N VAL A 27 17.94 -6.66 5.51
CA VAL A 27 16.87 -5.64 5.46
C VAL A 27 15.51 -6.32 5.49
N ARG A 28 14.72 -5.98 6.49
CA ARG A 28 13.30 -6.34 6.61
C ARG A 28 12.45 -5.12 6.27
N ILE A 29 11.56 -5.28 5.31
CA ILE A 29 10.77 -4.18 4.77
C ILE A 29 9.29 -4.46 4.99
N LEU A 30 8.63 -3.58 5.72
CA LEU A 30 7.18 -3.58 5.84
C LEU A 30 6.59 -2.97 4.56
N ILE A 31 5.75 -3.72 3.86
CA ILE A 31 5.06 -3.30 2.65
C ILE A 31 3.61 -3.02 2.97
N VAL A 32 3.19 -1.78 2.80
CA VAL A 32 1.83 -1.30 3.06
C VAL A 32 1.23 -0.67 1.81
N SER A 33 -0.08 -0.76 1.65
CA SER A 33 -0.83 -0.20 0.53
C SER A 33 -2.27 0.12 0.92
N ASP A 34 -2.88 1.03 0.18
CA ASP A 34 -4.33 1.24 0.21
C ASP A 34 -4.86 1.45 1.64
N ILE A 35 -4.27 2.44 2.33
CA ILE A 35 -4.60 2.78 3.72
C ILE A 35 -5.96 3.50 3.81
N HIS A 36 -6.26 4.29 2.78
CA HIS A 36 -7.56 4.92 2.58
C HIS A 36 -8.10 5.66 3.81
N ALA A 37 -7.26 6.48 4.43
CA ALA A 37 -7.64 7.31 5.58
C ALA A 37 -8.33 6.52 6.73
N ASN A 38 -8.06 5.21 6.85
CA ASN A 38 -8.54 4.34 7.93
C ASN A 38 -7.48 4.27 9.03
N LEU A 39 -7.63 5.12 10.05
CA LEU A 39 -6.65 5.25 11.12
C LEU A 39 -6.64 4.02 12.01
N GLU A 40 -7.81 3.44 12.30
CA GLU A 40 -7.95 2.26 13.15
C GLU A 40 -7.19 1.06 12.56
N ALA A 41 -7.37 0.84 11.26
CA ALA A 41 -6.68 -0.23 10.54
C ALA A 41 -5.16 0.00 10.46
N LEU A 42 -4.73 1.26 10.23
CA LEU A 42 -3.32 1.60 10.19
C LEU A 42 -2.64 1.37 11.54
N GLU A 43 -3.21 1.87 12.64
CA GLU A 43 -2.60 1.73 13.97
C GLU A 43 -2.58 0.26 14.42
N ALA A 44 -3.65 -0.50 14.18
CA ALA A 44 -3.68 -1.94 14.46
C ALA A 44 -2.60 -2.69 13.65
N SER A 45 -2.43 -2.35 12.37
CA SER A 45 -1.39 -2.93 11.52
C SER A 45 0.01 -2.63 12.04
N LEU A 46 0.28 -1.38 12.42
CA LEU A 46 1.58 -0.95 12.95
C LEU A 46 1.90 -1.58 14.30
N GLN A 47 0.90 -1.74 15.17
CA GLN A 47 1.06 -2.41 16.46
C GLN A 47 1.40 -3.90 16.29
N ALA A 48 0.82 -4.56 15.28
CA ALA A 48 1.03 -5.98 15.00
C ALA A 48 2.25 -6.24 14.11
N ALA A 49 2.79 -5.21 13.44
CA ALA A 49 3.89 -5.36 12.52
C ALA A 49 5.15 -5.91 13.20
N PRO A 50 5.77 -6.95 12.64
CA PRO A 50 7.05 -7.44 13.15
C PRO A 50 8.15 -6.37 13.06
N ALA A 51 9.25 -6.55 13.79
CA ALA A 51 10.41 -5.66 13.67
C ALA A 51 10.85 -5.53 12.22
N HIS A 52 11.03 -4.31 11.74
CA HIS A 52 11.40 -3.99 10.35
C HIS A 52 12.33 -2.76 10.34
N ASP A 53 13.09 -2.63 9.26
CA ASP A 53 14.08 -1.57 9.09
C ASP A 53 13.54 -0.41 8.23
N ARG A 54 12.57 -0.70 7.34
CA ARG A 54 12.01 0.26 6.38
C ARG A 54 10.51 -0.01 6.17
N VAL A 55 9.81 1.02 5.71
CA VAL A 55 8.41 0.93 5.28
C VAL A 55 8.30 1.40 3.83
N PHE A 56 7.75 0.56 2.96
CA PHE A 56 7.38 0.93 1.59
C PHE A 56 5.87 1.06 1.50
N ASN A 57 5.40 2.23 1.11
CA ASN A 57 4.00 2.55 0.91
C ASN A 57 3.69 2.62 -0.59
N LEU A 58 2.78 1.77 -1.03
CA LEU A 58 2.43 1.61 -2.45
C LEU A 58 1.30 2.54 -2.92
N GLY A 59 0.95 3.56 -2.14
CA GLY A 59 -0.06 4.56 -2.51
C GLY A 59 -1.43 4.33 -1.89
N ASP A 60 -2.36 5.20 -2.28
CA ASP A 60 -3.70 5.30 -1.73
C ASP A 60 -3.69 5.46 -0.21
N ILE A 61 -2.93 6.48 0.24
CA ILE A 61 -2.85 6.88 1.64
C ILE A 61 -4.21 7.42 2.09
N VAL A 62 -4.88 8.18 1.21
CA VAL A 62 -6.14 8.85 1.49
C VAL A 62 -7.29 8.37 0.60
N GLY A 63 -8.47 8.98 0.75
CA GLY A 63 -9.69 8.58 0.09
C GLY A 63 -10.51 7.57 0.91
N TYR A 64 -11.81 7.51 0.70
CA TYR A 64 -12.80 6.66 1.36
C TYR A 64 -13.00 6.91 2.85
N GLY A 65 -11.96 6.78 3.67
CA GLY A 65 -12.05 6.86 5.13
C GLY A 65 -12.06 8.29 5.68
N ALA A 66 -12.31 8.41 6.98
CA ALA A 66 -12.63 9.68 7.63
C ALA A 66 -11.44 10.38 8.33
N ASN A 67 -10.24 9.79 8.30
CA ASN A 67 -9.06 10.34 8.98
C ASN A 67 -7.92 10.74 8.01
N PRO A 68 -8.15 11.57 6.97
CA PRO A 68 -7.15 11.82 5.96
C PRO A 68 -5.90 12.53 6.50
N ASN A 69 -6.05 13.45 7.46
CA ASN A 69 -4.90 14.18 7.99
C ASN A 69 -4.06 13.36 8.96
N GLU A 70 -4.72 12.63 9.85
CA GLU A 70 -4.06 11.78 10.85
C GLU A 70 -3.29 10.66 10.15
N VAL A 71 -3.92 10.01 9.18
CA VAL A 71 -3.30 8.93 8.38
C VAL A 71 -2.13 9.47 7.56
N THR A 72 -2.30 10.60 6.87
CA THR A 72 -1.20 11.21 6.09
C THR A 72 -0.02 11.56 6.99
N LYS A 73 -0.27 12.21 8.14
CA LYS A 73 0.78 12.54 9.11
C LYS A 73 1.49 11.28 9.63
N ARG A 74 0.72 10.25 9.96
CA ARG A 74 1.25 8.98 10.48
C ARG A 74 2.08 8.25 9.43
N ALA A 75 1.55 8.09 8.21
CA ALA A 75 2.24 7.45 7.09
C ALA A 75 3.55 8.18 6.74
N ARG A 76 3.52 9.51 6.63
CA ARG A 76 4.70 10.34 6.38
C ARG A 76 5.82 10.10 7.39
N GLY A 77 5.48 9.90 8.66
CA GLY A 77 6.45 9.63 9.73
C GLY A 77 7.06 8.23 9.70
N LEU A 78 6.49 7.30 8.94
CA LEU A 78 6.93 5.90 8.85
C LEU A 78 7.73 5.61 7.58
N GLY A 79 7.39 6.31 6.49
CA GLY A 79 7.80 5.90 5.16
C GLY A 79 9.25 6.13 4.83
N SER A 80 9.85 5.14 4.22
CA SER A 80 11.16 5.24 3.57
C SER A 80 11.03 5.39 2.05
N VAL A 81 9.96 4.82 1.48
CA VAL A 81 9.62 4.88 0.05
C VAL A 81 8.11 5.04 -0.08
N PHE A 82 7.70 5.92 -0.96
CA PHE A 82 6.29 6.13 -1.30
C PHE A 82 6.11 6.09 -2.80
N VAL A 83 5.00 5.50 -3.24
CA VAL A 83 4.46 5.63 -4.59
C VAL A 83 3.09 6.27 -4.46
N ARG A 84 2.70 7.16 -5.36
CA ARG A 84 1.36 7.74 -5.34
C ARG A 84 0.33 6.76 -5.86
N GLY A 85 -0.88 6.77 -5.26
CA GLY A 85 -2.02 6.05 -5.77
C GLY A 85 -3.00 6.95 -6.54
N ASN A 86 -4.00 6.32 -7.19
CA ASN A 86 -5.01 7.05 -7.93
C ASN A 86 -5.91 7.90 -7.01
N HIS A 87 -6.19 7.44 -5.78
CA HIS A 87 -6.92 8.25 -4.80
C HIS A 87 -6.08 9.41 -4.27
N ASP A 88 -4.77 9.26 -4.09
CA ASP A 88 -3.90 10.37 -3.72
C ASP A 88 -3.93 11.46 -4.81
N LYS A 89 -3.89 11.08 -6.10
CA LYS A 89 -4.05 12.00 -7.22
C LYS A 89 -5.41 12.67 -7.23
N ALA A 90 -6.48 11.90 -7.05
CA ALA A 90 -7.85 12.41 -7.05
C ALA A 90 -8.10 13.39 -5.90
N CYS A 91 -7.72 13.02 -4.68
CA CYS A 91 -7.91 13.84 -3.49
C CYS A 91 -7.10 15.14 -3.52
N THR A 92 -5.98 15.17 -4.24
CA THR A 92 -5.13 16.36 -4.37
C THR A 92 -5.42 17.22 -5.60
N GLY A 93 -6.29 16.76 -6.51
CA GLY A 93 -6.65 17.48 -7.72
C GLY A 93 -5.66 17.33 -8.88
N ILE A 94 -4.71 16.40 -8.79
CA ILE A 94 -3.83 16.04 -9.91
C ILE A 94 -4.64 15.29 -10.99
N ALA A 95 -5.50 14.35 -10.57
CA ALA A 95 -6.40 13.65 -11.47
C ALA A 95 -7.82 14.25 -11.43
N LYS A 96 -8.53 14.16 -12.56
CA LYS A 96 -9.96 14.43 -12.62
C LYS A 96 -10.75 13.31 -11.96
N LEU A 97 -11.99 13.59 -11.59
CA LEU A 97 -12.89 12.62 -10.94
C LEU A 97 -13.84 11.94 -11.94
N ASP A 98 -13.76 12.28 -13.22
CA ASP A 98 -14.70 11.80 -14.25
C ASP A 98 -14.67 10.27 -14.42
N ASP A 99 -13.52 9.65 -14.15
CA ASP A 99 -13.31 8.20 -14.24
C ASP A 99 -13.62 7.45 -12.92
N PHE A 100 -13.98 8.20 -11.85
CA PHE A 100 -14.31 7.60 -10.57
C PHE A 100 -15.80 7.26 -10.49
N ASN A 101 -16.13 6.13 -9.86
CA ASN A 101 -17.54 5.91 -9.51
C ASN A 101 -18.03 7.01 -8.56
N PRO A 102 -19.35 7.32 -8.54
CA PRO A 102 -19.88 8.46 -7.79
C PRO A 102 -19.52 8.45 -6.29
N VAL A 103 -19.51 7.28 -5.66
CA VAL A 103 -19.18 7.13 -4.22
C VAL A 103 -17.72 7.48 -3.97
N ALA A 104 -16.82 7.00 -4.81
CA ALA A 104 -15.40 7.29 -4.71
C ALA A 104 -15.10 8.78 -5.01
N GLY A 105 -15.77 9.35 -6.00
CA GLY A 105 -15.67 10.76 -6.36
C GLY A 105 -16.11 11.69 -5.23
N LEU A 106 -17.24 11.41 -4.59
CA LEU A 106 -17.72 12.15 -3.42
C LEU A 106 -16.72 12.10 -2.25
N ALA A 107 -16.19 10.91 -1.97
CA ALA A 107 -15.19 10.74 -0.91
C ALA A 107 -13.89 11.49 -1.23
N ALA A 108 -13.43 11.51 -2.48
CA ALA A 108 -12.24 12.25 -2.90
C ALA A 108 -12.44 13.77 -2.76
N LEU A 109 -13.62 14.30 -3.13
CA LEU A 109 -13.97 15.71 -2.93
C LEU A 109 -14.00 16.08 -1.45
N TRP A 110 -14.64 15.26 -0.63
CA TRP A 110 -14.67 15.47 0.82
C TRP A 110 -13.25 15.45 1.40
N THR A 111 -12.45 14.44 1.06
CA THR A 111 -11.05 14.33 1.50
C THR A 111 -10.24 15.58 1.15
N ARG A 112 -10.38 16.08 -0.08
CA ARG A 112 -9.70 17.31 -0.54
C ARG A 112 -10.04 18.51 0.32
N GLN A 113 -11.29 18.64 0.78
CA GLN A 113 -11.75 19.74 1.63
C GLN A 113 -11.22 19.62 3.06
N GLN A 114 -10.93 18.41 3.54
CA GLN A 114 -10.41 18.17 4.89
C GLN A 114 -8.90 18.30 4.98
N LEU A 115 -8.15 18.03 3.91
CA LEU A 115 -6.70 18.02 3.93
C LEU A 115 -6.14 19.40 4.34
N THR A 116 -5.25 19.39 5.33
CA THR A 116 -4.46 20.57 5.67
C THR A 116 -3.49 20.89 4.53
N PRO A 117 -3.08 22.18 4.36
CA PRO A 117 -2.18 22.58 3.27
C PRO A 117 -0.89 21.73 3.20
N GLY A 118 -0.26 21.46 4.35
CA GLY A 118 0.97 20.67 4.37
C GLY A 118 0.78 19.18 4.05
N ASN A 119 -0.38 18.59 4.38
CA ASN A 119 -0.70 17.23 3.99
C ASN A 119 -1.08 17.15 2.50
N LEU A 120 -1.80 18.15 2.00
CA LEU A 120 -2.13 18.26 0.58
C LEU A 120 -0.87 18.37 -0.28
N GLU A 121 0.10 19.19 0.13
CA GLU A 121 1.37 19.35 -0.55
C GLU A 121 2.17 18.05 -0.54
N PHE A 122 2.32 17.38 0.61
CA PHE A 122 3.00 16.09 0.70
C PHE A 122 2.40 15.05 -0.25
N LEU A 123 1.06 14.93 -0.28
CA LEU A 123 0.39 13.97 -1.17
C LEU A 123 0.55 14.32 -2.65
N ARG A 124 0.63 15.60 -3.00
CA ARG A 124 0.90 16.06 -4.37
C ARG A 124 2.29 15.73 -4.86
N GLU A 125 3.26 15.72 -3.95
CA GLU A 125 4.67 15.45 -4.24
C GLU A 125 5.01 13.96 -4.26
N LEU A 126 4.04 13.08 -3.93
CA LEU A 126 4.28 11.64 -4.01
C LEU A 126 4.69 11.23 -5.43
N PRO A 127 5.79 10.49 -5.58
CA PRO A 127 6.31 10.12 -6.87
C PRO A 127 5.43 9.10 -7.58
N GLN A 128 5.37 9.22 -8.90
CA GLN A 128 4.81 8.19 -9.77
C GLN A 128 5.71 6.96 -9.77
N GLY A 129 5.12 5.75 -9.70
CA GLY A 129 5.83 4.51 -9.95
C GLY A 129 6.08 4.25 -11.45
N PRO A 130 6.91 3.25 -11.79
CA PRO A 130 7.63 2.37 -10.88
C PRO A 130 8.86 3.02 -10.23
N LEU A 131 9.04 2.78 -8.93
CA LEU A 131 10.26 3.14 -8.20
C LEU A 131 11.08 1.89 -7.91
N ALA A 132 12.39 1.95 -8.11
CA ALA A 132 13.32 0.86 -7.83
C ALA A 132 14.20 1.18 -6.61
N PRO A 133 13.66 1.07 -5.38
CA PRO A 133 14.42 1.38 -4.16
C PRO A 133 15.56 0.41 -3.86
N LEU A 134 15.53 -0.77 -4.49
CA LEU A 134 16.59 -1.78 -4.45
C LEU A 134 16.81 -2.32 -5.87
N LYS A 135 18.02 -2.80 -6.16
CA LYS A 135 18.44 -3.27 -7.49
C LYS A 135 17.51 -4.31 -8.12
N ASN A 136 16.93 -5.20 -7.30
CA ASN A 136 16.14 -6.34 -7.76
C ASN A 136 14.66 -6.23 -7.33
N LEU A 137 14.22 -5.02 -6.96
CA LEU A 137 12.88 -4.79 -6.46
C LEU A 137 12.35 -3.46 -6.97
N GLN A 138 11.11 -3.44 -7.42
CA GLN A 138 10.38 -2.22 -7.74
C GLN A 138 9.02 -2.16 -7.03
N CYS A 139 8.53 -0.95 -6.85
CA CYS A 139 7.24 -0.62 -6.25
C CYS A 139 6.41 0.19 -7.25
N VAL A 140 5.16 -0.18 -7.38
CA VAL A 140 4.16 0.52 -8.19
C VAL A 140 2.85 0.59 -7.42
N HIS A 141 1.92 1.47 -7.83
CA HIS A 141 0.54 1.40 -7.30
C HIS A 141 -0.29 0.39 -8.11
N GLY A 142 -0.51 0.63 -9.39
CA GLY A 142 -1.21 -0.28 -10.30
C GLY A 142 -0.27 -1.31 -10.92
N SER A 143 0.31 -1.00 -12.07
CA SER A 143 1.27 -1.87 -12.73
C SER A 143 2.54 -1.12 -13.19
N PRO A 144 3.61 -1.83 -13.57
CA PRO A 144 4.78 -1.19 -14.17
C PRO A 144 4.51 -0.50 -15.52
N ARG A 145 3.37 -0.78 -16.16
CA ARG A 145 2.96 -0.21 -17.45
C ARG A 145 2.12 1.04 -17.26
N ASP A 146 1.25 1.04 -16.25
CA ASP A 146 0.30 2.10 -15.98
C ASP A 146 0.03 2.15 -14.47
N GLU A 147 0.18 3.34 -13.87
CA GLU A 147 0.01 3.53 -12.43
C GLU A 147 -1.42 3.30 -11.94
N ASP A 148 -2.43 3.31 -12.82
CA ASP A 148 -3.84 3.13 -12.51
C ASP A 148 -4.40 1.78 -13.04
N GLU A 149 -3.56 0.92 -13.59
CA GLU A 149 -4.00 -0.38 -14.13
C GLU A 149 -4.36 -1.36 -13.02
N TYR A 150 -5.57 -1.93 -13.12
CA TYR A 150 -5.99 -3.05 -12.28
C TYR A 150 -5.43 -4.38 -12.81
N VAL A 151 -4.62 -5.07 -12.02
CA VAL A 151 -4.10 -6.40 -12.35
C VAL A 151 -4.94 -7.44 -11.62
N LEU A 152 -6.04 -7.87 -12.25
CA LEU A 152 -7.00 -8.81 -11.67
C LEU A 152 -6.92 -10.22 -12.28
N ALA A 153 -6.59 -10.30 -13.56
CA ALA A 153 -6.51 -11.58 -14.25
C ALA A 153 -5.07 -12.13 -14.28
N PRO A 154 -4.90 -13.47 -14.13
CA PRO A 154 -3.58 -14.09 -14.26
C PRO A 154 -2.89 -13.79 -15.60
N ALA A 155 -3.64 -13.71 -16.70
CA ALA A 155 -3.09 -13.40 -18.02
C ALA A 155 -2.40 -12.03 -18.09
N ASP A 156 -2.99 -10.99 -17.44
CA ASP A 156 -2.39 -9.66 -17.37
C ASP A 156 -1.10 -9.69 -16.55
N ALA A 157 -1.14 -10.36 -15.39
CA ALA A 157 0.01 -10.50 -14.52
C ALA A 157 1.18 -11.25 -15.19
N TYR A 158 0.90 -12.33 -15.92
CA TYR A 158 1.94 -13.08 -16.64
C TYR A 158 2.53 -12.27 -17.79
N SER A 159 1.71 -11.47 -18.50
CA SER A 159 2.19 -10.53 -19.52
C SER A 159 3.12 -9.45 -18.92
N ILE A 160 2.82 -8.96 -17.72
CA ILE A 160 3.67 -8.00 -16.99
C ILE A 160 4.98 -8.67 -16.58
N LEU A 161 4.91 -9.84 -15.94
CA LEU A 161 6.06 -10.59 -15.43
C LEU A 161 7.01 -11.03 -16.54
N GLY A 162 6.49 -11.46 -17.70
CA GLY A 162 7.30 -11.84 -18.85
C GLY A 162 8.18 -10.72 -19.41
N ARG A 163 7.76 -9.44 -19.19
CA ARG A 163 8.51 -8.24 -19.60
C ARG A 163 9.25 -7.56 -18.43
N ALA A 164 9.09 -8.07 -17.20
CA ALA A 164 9.68 -7.44 -16.03
C ALA A 164 11.21 -7.49 -16.07
N GLY A 165 11.83 -6.31 -15.89
CA GLY A 165 13.28 -6.16 -15.78
C GLY A 165 13.85 -6.47 -14.40
N VAL A 166 12.98 -6.68 -13.39
CA VAL A 166 13.35 -7.00 -12.01
C VAL A 166 12.60 -8.25 -11.52
N PRO A 167 13.19 -9.06 -10.63
CA PRO A 167 12.56 -10.28 -10.16
C PRO A 167 11.41 -10.08 -9.17
N LEU A 168 11.32 -8.93 -8.51
CA LEU A 168 10.28 -8.67 -7.52
C LEU A 168 9.62 -7.32 -7.74
N THR A 169 8.31 -7.32 -7.93
CA THR A 169 7.47 -6.13 -8.03
C THR A 169 6.40 -6.17 -6.95
N PHE A 170 6.32 -5.13 -6.13
CA PHE A 170 5.20 -4.90 -5.24
C PHE A 170 4.20 -3.94 -5.88
N PHE A 171 2.91 -4.27 -5.82
CA PHE A 171 1.80 -3.47 -6.34
C PHE A 171 0.62 -3.44 -5.37
N GLY A 172 -0.24 -2.43 -5.45
CA GLY A 172 -1.44 -2.24 -4.63
C GLY A 172 -2.73 -2.24 -5.45
N HIS A 173 -3.57 -1.23 -5.26
CA HIS A 173 -4.70 -0.83 -6.09
C HIS A 173 -5.89 -1.82 -6.13
N THR A 174 -5.64 -3.11 -6.22
CA THR A 174 -6.72 -4.12 -6.26
C THR A 174 -7.31 -4.43 -4.90
N HIS A 175 -6.58 -4.16 -3.82
CA HIS A 175 -6.89 -4.51 -2.43
C HIS A 175 -7.03 -6.03 -2.18
N ILE A 176 -6.55 -6.84 -3.09
CA ILE A 176 -6.57 -8.31 -3.00
C ILE A 176 -5.19 -8.80 -2.60
N GLN A 177 -5.08 -9.42 -1.43
CA GLN A 177 -3.80 -9.89 -0.93
C GLN A 177 -3.34 -11.16 -1.65
N GLY A 178 -2.07 -11.15 -2.13
CA GLY A 178 -1.51 -12.30 -2.83
C GLY A 178 -0.63 -11.92 -3.99
N GLY A 179 -0.84 -12.49 -5.17
CA GLY A 179 -0.08 -12.12 -6.35
C GLY A 179 0.13 -13.25 -7.36
N TYR A 180 1.20 -13.10 -8.14
CA TYR A 180 1.49 -13.97 -9.28
C TYR A 180 3.00 -14.20 -9.39
N TRP A 181 3.39 -15.31 -10.00
CA TRP A 181 4.78 -15.61 -10.28
C TRP A 181 4.93 -16.37 -11.60
N ILE A 182 6.10 -16.22 -12.23
CA ILE A 182 6.55 -17.03 -13.36
C ILE A 182 8.00 -17.49 -13.11
N ASP A 183 8.32 -18.68 -13.58
CA ASP A 183 9.67 -19.24 -13.57
C ASP A 183 10.03 -19.69 -14.98
N ASP A 184 10.68 -18.80 -15.74
CA ASP A 184 11.03 -19.05 -17.14
C ASP A 184 12.00 -20.23 -17.31
N VAL A 185 12.78 -20.58 -16.27
CA VAL A 185 13.72 -21.69 -16.28
C VAL A 185 13.02 -23.04 -16.16
N LYS A 186 11.92 -23.07 -15.38
CA LYS A 186 11.14 -24.28 -15.12
C LYS A 186 9.88 -24.37 -15.98
N GLU A 187 9.64 -23.36 -16.83
CA GLU A 187 8.42 -23.24 -17.63
C GLU A 187 7.14 -23.37 -16.77
N ASP A 188 7.15 -22.74 -15.58
CA ASP A 188 6.11 -22.85 -14.56
C ASP A 188 5.62 -21.46 -14.14
N GLN A 189 4.35 -21.36 -13.78
CA GLN A 189 3.71 -20.12 -13.35
C GLN A 189 2.56 -20.38 -12.39
N GLY A 190 2.17 -19.38 -11.61
CA GLY A 190 1.07 -19.59 -10.68
C GLY A 190 0.56 -18.32 -10.00
N VAL A 191 -0.55 -18.54 -9.31
CA VAL A 191 -1.21 -17.54 -8.46
C VAL A 191 -0.82 -17.77 -7.02
N ILE A 192 -0.55 -16.69 -6.30
CA ILE A 192 -0.30 -16.67 -4.85
C ILE A 192 -1.60 -16.23 -4.18
N ALA A 193 -2.23 -17.15 -3.46
CA ALA A 193 -3.44 -16.90 -2.68
C ALA A 193 -3.17 -17.33 -1.22
N PRO A 194 -2.85 -16.38 -0.32
CA PRO A 194 -2.63 -16.69 1.09
C PRO A 194 -3.85 -17.37 1.70
N ARG A 195 -3.61 -18.42 2.48
CA ARG A 195 -4.68 -19.16 3.18
C ARG A 195 -4.45 -19.08 4.68
N TYR A 196 -5.47 -18.59 5.37
CA TYR A 196 -5.45 -18.42 6.81
C TYR A 196 -6.25 -19.50 7.50
N LYS A 197 -5.76 -19.94 8.68
CA LYS A 197 -6.38 -21.03 9.44
C LYS A 197 -7.68 -20.60 10.14
N SER A 198 -7.79 -19.32 10.44
CA SER A 198 -8.96 -18.76 11.13
C SER A 198 -9.32 -17.39 10.54
N PRO A 199 -10.60 -17.06 10.41
CA PRO A 199 -11.05 -15.70 10.10
C PRO A 199 -10.92 -14.75 11.31
N GLN A 200 -10.61 -15.28 12.50
CA GLN A 200 -10.50 -14.51 13.73
C GLN A 200 -9.03 -14.33 14.16
N GLY A 201 -8.76 -13.20 14.83
CA GLY A 201 -7.44 -12.85 15.32
C GLY A 201 -6.43 -12.53 14.23
N SER A 202 -5.21 -12.23 14.65
CA SER A 202 -4.11 -12.02 13.72
C SER A 202 -3.63 -13.34 13.14
N GLN A 203 -3.36 -13.35 11.84
CA GLN A 203 -2.89 -14.51 11.10
C GLN A 203 -1.74 -14.11 10.16
N GLU A 204 -0.91 -15.10 9.84
CA GLU A 204 0.18 -14.92 8.87
C GLU A 204 0.27 -16.09 7.89
N PHE A 205 0.79 -15.80 6.70
CA PHE A 205 1.12 -16.78 5.66
C PHE A 205 2.48 -16.45 5.07
N GLN A 206 3.42 -17.38 5.11
CA GLN A 206 4.77 -17.18 4.61
C GLN A 206 4.96 -17.83 3.24
N LEU A 207 5.54 -17.06 2.31
CA LEU A 207 5.96 -17.46 0.99
C LEU A 207 7.49 -17.42 0.90
N SER A 208 8.14 -18.53 0.50
CA SER A 208 9.55 -18.54 0.14
C SER A 208 9.72 -18.25 -1.35
N LEU A 209 10.53 -17.25 -1.69
CA LEU A 209 10.78 -16.87 -3.08
C LEU A 209 11.83 -17.80 -3.73
N ARG A 210 11.53 -18.29 -4.93
CA ARG A 210 12.47 -19.06 -5.74
C ARG A 210 13.44 -18.11 -6.45
N PRO A 211 14.75 -18.36 -6.45
CA PRO A 211 15.72 -17.47 -7.10
C PRO A 211 15.54 -17.31 -8.61
N SER A 212 14.98 -18.32 -9.29
CA SER A 212 14.74 -18.35 -10.74
C SER A 212 13.45 -17.65 -11.15
N ALA A 213 12.53 -17.40 -10.21
CA ALA A 213 11.21 -16.87 -10.52
C ALA A 213 11.13 -15.35 -10.39
N LYS A 214 10.19 -14.78 -11.15
CA LYS A 214 9.77 -13.38 -11.02
C LYS A 214 8.41 -13.33 -10.32
N TYR A 215 8.21 -12.30 -9.52
CA TYR A 215 7.04 -12.14 -8.67
C TYR A 215 6.37 -10.78 -8.83
N LEU A 216 5.05 -10.78 -8.84
CA LEU A 216 4.19 -9.61 -8.74
C LEU A 216 3.33 -9.79 -7.48
N ILE A 217 3.58 -9.02 -6.43
CA ILE A 217 3.05 -9.24 -5.08
C ILE A 217 2.22 -8.05 -4.63
N ASN A 218 1.00 -8.32 -4.19
CA ASN A 218 0.12 -7.35 -3.55
C ASN A 218 0.06 -7.63 -2.03
N PRO A 219 0.44 -6.67 -1.18
CA PRO A 219 0.36 -6.84 0.28
C PRO A 219 -1.09 -6.89 0.79
N GLY A 220 -2.09 -6.61 -0.06
CA GLY A 220 -3.45 -6.32 0.31
C GLY A 220 -3.65 -4.86 0.74
N SER A 221 -4.84 -4.53 1.17
CA SER A 221 -5.19 -3.19 1.66
C SER A 221 -5.21 -3.15 3.18
N ILE A 222 -4.60 -2.13 3.77
CA ILE A 222 -4.76 -1.84 5.19
C ILE A 222 -6.18 -1.37 5.47
N GLY A 223 -6.66 -0.37 4.70
CA GLY A 223 -7.86 0.37 5.05
C GLY A 223 -9.16 -0.17 4.50
N GLN A 224 -9.12 -0.92 3.38
CA GLN A 224 -10.33 -1.40 2.70
C GLN A 224 -10.06 -2.67 1.89
N PRO A 225 -9.83 -3.83 2.55
CA PRO A 225 -9.68 -5.11 1.86
C PRO A 225 -10.87 -5.47 0.98
N ARG A 226 -10.63 -6.14 -0.16
CA ARG A 226 -11.66 -6.52 -1.16
C ARG A 226 -11.62 -7.99 -1.55
N ASP A 227 -11.09 -8.84 -0.69
CA ASP A 227 -10.95 -10.28 -0.90
C ASP A 227 -11.78 -11.13 0.06
N GLY A 228 -12.83 -10.52 0.64
CA GLY A 228 -13.78 -11.17 1.56
C GLY A 228 -13.28 -11.31 2.99
N ASP A 229 -12.08 -10.79 3.30
CA ASP A 229 -11.55 -10.77 4.66
C ASP A 229 -11.45 -9.31 5.15
N PRO A 230 -12.29 -8.89 6.12
CA PRO A 230 -12.35 -7.49 6.57
C PRO A 230 -11.13 -7.03 7.38
N ARG A 231 -10.24 -7.94 7.76
CA ARG A 231 -9.03 -7.61 8.53
C ARG A 231 -8.03 -6.84 7.70
N ALA A 232 -7.36 -5.85 8.29
CA ALA A 232 -6.29 -5.10 7.67
C ALA A 232 -5.19 -6.04 7.14
N ALA A 233 -4.66 -5.73 5.96
CA ALA A 233 -3.69 -6.56 5.28
C ALA A 233 -2.41 -5.79 4.97
N PHE A 234 -1.25 -6.42 5.21
CA PHE A 234 0.07 -5.93 4.85
C PHE A 234 1.04 -7.11 4.65
N ALA A 235 2.26 -6.83 4.21
CA ALA A 235 3.28 -7.86 4.05
C ALA A 235 4.63 -7.41 4.66
N LEU A 236 5.43 -8.39 5.09
CA LEU A 236 6.83 -8.20 5.46
C LEU A 236 7.72 -8.93 4.46
N TYR A 237 8.62 -8.21 3.82
CA TYR A 237 9.68 -8.79 2.98
C TYR A 237 10.98 -8.89 3.77
N ASP A 238 11.52 -10.11 3.92
CA ASP A 238 12.84 -10.39 4.48
C ASP A 238 13.81 -10.67 3.32
N ALA A 239 14.63 -9.69 2.99
CA ALA A 239 15.55 -9.77 1.86
C ALA A 239 16.63 -10.83 2.06
N ALA A 240 17.04 -11.09 3.29
CA ALA A 240 18.07 -12.08 3.59
C ALA A 240 17.57 -13.51 3.48
N ARG A 241 16.33 -13.73 3.88
CA ARG A 241 15.69 -15.05 3.83
C ARG A 241 14.99 -15.31 2.50
N HIS A 242 14.87 -14.29 1.64
CA HIS A 242 14.06 -14.35 0.42
C HIS A 242 12.63 -14.82 0.72
N THR A 243 11.99 -14.25 1.75
CA THR A 243 10.63 -14.60 2.13
C THR A 243 9.72 -13.38 2.17
N ILE A 244 8.45 -13.60 1.86
CA ILE A 244 7.37 -12.64 2.07
C ILE A 244 6.40 -13.26 3.06
N THR A 245 6.12 -12.55 4.16
CA THR A 245 5.09 -12.94 5.11
C THR A 245 3.91 -12.00 4.97
N PHE A 246 2.77 -12.53 4.56
CA PHE A 246 1.50 -11.82 4.51
C PHE A 246 0.85 -11.85 5.89
N HIS A 247 0.25 -10.74 6.29
CA HIS A 247 -0.41 -10.59 7.58
C HIS A 247 -1.86 -10.17 7.41
N ARG A 248 -2.73 -10.67 8.30
CA ARG A 248 -4.09 -10.21 8.51
C ARG A 248 -4.26 -9.83 9.98
N VAL A 249 -4.76 -8.63 10.24
CA VAL A 249 -4.86 -8.08 11.59
C VAL A 249 -6.26 -7.49 11.80
N PRO A 250 -6.99 -7.93 12.83
CA PRO A 250 -8.26 -7.32 13.18
C PRO A 250 -8.05 -5.90 13.68
N TYR A 251 -9.00 -5.03 13.41
CA TYR A 251 -9.02 -3.65 13.91
C TYR A 251 -10.46 -3.29 14.33
N ASP A 252 -10.64 -2.14 14.94
CA ASP A 252 -11.95 -1.65 15.34
C ASP A 252 -12.73 -1.11 14.12
N ILE A 253 -13.44 -2.04 13.46
CA ILE A 253 -14.23 -1.74 12.27
C ILE A 253 -15.40 -0.83 12.62
N GLU A 254 -16.07 -1.04 13.77
CA GLU A 254 -17.22 -0.24 14.21
C GLU A 254 -16.81 1.21 14.39
N GLN A 255 -15.68 1.46 15.04
CA GLN A 255 -15.15 2.82 15.20
C GLN A 255 -14.83 3.49 13.86
N ALA A 256 -14.23 2.75 12.92
CA ALA A 256 -13.96 3.27 11.57
C ALA A 256 -15.25 3.59 10.81
N GLN A 257 -16.27 2.74 10.91
CA GLN A 257 -17.61 2.94 10.32
C GLN A 257 -18.29 4.18 10.90
N ASP A 258 -18.31 4.32 12.23
CA ASP A 258 -18.93 5.45 12.92
C ASP A 258 -18.29 6.78 12.50
N LYS A 259 -16.98 6.82 12.30
CA LYS A 259 -16.29 8.02 11.80
C LYS A 259 -16.68 8.36 10.39
N ILE A 260 -16.81 7.37 9.50
CA ILE A 260 -17.27 7.56 8.10
C ILE A 260 -18.67 8.16 8.10
N LEU A 261 -19.60 7.57 8.88
CA LEU A 261 -20.99 8.03 8.97
C LEU A 261 -21.07 9.43 9.59
N SER A 262 -20.35 9.69 10.68
CA SER A 262 -20.30 10.98 11.36
C SER A 262 -19.72 12.10 10.49
N ALA A 263 -18.84 11.74 9.56
CA ALA A 263 -18.27 12.66 8.57
C ALA A 263 -19.22 12.99 7.42
N GLY A 264 -20.39 12.36 7.36
CA GLY A 264 -21.35 12.52 6.26
C GLY A 264 -20.89 11.89 4.94
N LEU A 265 -19.94 10.98 5.00
CA LEU A 265 -19.51 10.20 3.84
C LEU A 265 -20.56 9.16 3.45
N PRO A 266 -20.58 8.69 2.20
CA PRO A 266 -21.57 7.68 1.76
C PRO A 266 -21.56 6.42 2.63
N GLU A 267 -22.72 5.99 3.11
CA GLU A 267 -22.92 4.83 3.99
C GLU A 267 -22.27 3.55 3.44
N ARG A 268 -22.26 3.37 2.12
CA ARG A 268 -21.60 2.21 1.47
C ARG A 268 -20.13 2.11 1.83
N LEU A 269 -19.42 3.22 2.10
CA LEU A 269 -18.01 3.22 2.50
C LEU A 269 -17.83 2.66 3.91
N ALA A 270 -18.83 2.81 4.79
CA ALA A 270 -18.81 2.22 6.12
C ALA A 270 -19.17 0.72 6.05
N THR A 271 -20.28 0.37 5.40
CA THR A 271 -20.81 -1.01 5.40
C THR A 271 -19.81 -1.99 4.79
N ARG A 272 -19.13 -1.62 3.69
CA ARG A 272 -18.17 -2.48 3.01
C ARG A 272 -16.92 -2.87 3.84
N LEU A 273 -16.58 -2.09 4.88
CA LEU A 273 -15.45 -2.43 5.77
C LEU A 273 -15.69 -3.76 6.49
N ALA A 274 -16.91 -4.01 6.94
CA ALA A 274 -17.25 -5.27 7.61
C ALA A 274 -17.43 -6.44 6.63
N GLU A 275 -17.67 -6.14 5.36
CA GLU A 275 -17.84 -7.16 4.31
C GLU A 275 -16.51 -7.61 3.69
N GLY A 276 -15.45 -6.79 3.79
CA GLY A 276 -14.20 -7.05 3.10
C GLY A 276 -14.31 -6.87 1.58
N HIS A 277 -15.10 -5.87 1.12
CA HIS A 277 -15.42 -5.63 -0.29
C HIS A 277 -15.24 -4.19 -0.74
#